data_b6a45608e6e71e398d5b9770fa51c0f1
#
_entry.id   b6a45608e6e71e398d5b9770fa51c0f1
#
_cell.length_a   1.000
_cell.length_b   1.000
_cell.length_c   1.000
_cell.angle_alpha   90.00
_cell.angle_beta   90.00
_cell.angle_gamma   90.00
#
_symmetry.space_group_name_H-M   'P 1'
#
loop_
_entity.id
_entity.type
_entity.pdbx_description
1 polymer ?
#
loop_
_entity_poly.entity_id
_entity_poly.type
_entity_poly.pdbx_seq_one_letter_code
_entity_poly.pdbx_strand_id
1 'polypeptide(L)'
;MSAAPLLLVHAGTHGVAMYGREMASAVRAQEPSIRTIDAADLDATPADAALHVHFTDRLWGDSPEQASQAFTVLAARRPVSVTLHDVPQASDGERNLPRRREAYAAVAAAARGVAVNSEHERALLREEGVWSGPAASIPLPVDLETDAGRMPTDGSVGVLGYFYPGKGHDEAARAAAQAGIGRMTVLGRASEGHAAELEDFVRRAGDLGVEVEVTGWLDDAEIARRGRAVSVPVIAHRHVSASGSLASWIGWGRRPVAVRNRYMDEMATLRPGTLHTVDEPELAVAVRRAFEHPESTWHGLTRLPMSWPEAAEAYVRWWRGLAR
;
A
#
# COMPACT_ATOMS: atom_id res chain seq x y z
N MET A 1 14.87 -24.13 -20.51
CA MET A 1 13.78 -23.27 -20.01
C MET A 1 14.18 -22.84 -18.60
N SER A 2 14.41 -21.55 -18.37
CA SER A 2 14.72 -21.08 -17.01
C SER A 2 13.47 -21.30 -16.14
N ALA A 3 13.65 -22.03 -15.03
CA ALA A 3 12.56 -22.28 -14.10
C ALA A 3 12.07 -20.92 -13.53
N ALA A 4 10.77 -20.83 -13.27
CA ALA A 4 10.21 -19.69 -12.53
C ALA A 4 10.92 -19.55 -11.18
N PRO A 5 11.06 -18.34 -10.63
CA PRO A 5 11.76 -18.14 -9.37
C PRO A 5 11.00 -18.78 -8.20
N LEU A 6 11.73 -19.10 -7.14
CA LEU A 6 11.12 -19.37 -5.84
C LEU A 6 10.65 -18.03 -5.25
N LEU A 7 9.47 -18.02 -4.64
CA LEU A 7 8.93 -16.81 -4.00
C LEU A 7 9.34 -16.80 -2.53
N LEU A 8 10.21 -15.86 -2.17
CA LEU A 8 10.61 -15.65 -0.79
C LEU A 8 9.50 -14.90 -0.05
N VAL A 9 9.00 -15.49 1.01
CA VAL A 9 7.97 -14.89 1.86
C VAL A 9 8.49 -14.67 3.28
N HIS A 10 8.04 -13.59 3.89
CA HIS A 10 8.36 -13.25 5.27
C HIS A 10 7.16 -13.53 6.17
N ALA A 11 7.43 -13.99 7.39
CA ALA A 11 6.43 -14.08 8.45
C ALA A 11 6.03 -12.69 8.98
N GLY A 12 5.01 -12.66 9.86
CA GLY A 12 4.59 -11.44 10.54
C GLY A 12 3.50 -10.64 9.84
N THR A 13 3.16 -9.49 10.44
CA THR A 13 2.00 -8.64 10.08
C THR A 13 2.38 -7.35 9.36
N HIS A 14 3.65 -7.21 8.91
CA HIS A 14 4.06 -6.10 8.08
C HIS A 14 3.32 -6.13 6.73
N GLY A 15 2.78 -5.00 6.26
CA GLY A 15 1.96 -4.95 5.05
C GLY A 15 2.60 -5.57 3.81
N VAL A 16 3.92 -5.34 3.60
CA VAL A 16 4.66 -5.94 2.48
C VAL A 16 4.84 -7.45 2.66
N ALA A 17 5.00 -7.94 3.90
CA ALA A 17 5.08 -9.38 4.16
C ALA A 17 3.73 -10.06 3.89
N MET A 18 2.63 -9.45 4.32
CA MET A 18 1.27 -9.94 4.02
C MET A 18 1.03 -9.97 2.51
N TYR A 19 1.29 -8.86 1.83
CA TYR A 19 1.18 -8.77 0.37
C TYR A 19 1.99 -9.87 -0.35
N GLY A 20 3.24 -10.10 0.07
CA GLY A 20 4.11 -11.14 -0.50
C GLY A 20 3.53 -12.54 -0.37
N ARG A 21 2.91 -12.88 0.77
CA ARG A 21 2.26 -14.18 0.99
C ARG A 21 0.98 -14.34 0.15
N GLU A 22 0.16 -13.31 0.08
CA GLU A 22 -1.06 -13.32 -0.74
C GLU A 22 -0.72 -13.43 -2.23
N MET A 23 0.27 -12.68 -2.70
CA MET A 23 0.77 -12.77 -4.07
C MET A 23 1.33 -14.16 -4.36
N ALA A 24 2.09 -14.74 -3.45
CA ALA A 24 2.61 -16.10 -3.59
C ALA A 24 1.48 -17.13 -3.67
N SER A 25 0.40 -16.95 -2.90
CA SER A 25 -0.80 -17.78 -2.99
C SER A 25 -1.49 -17.64 -4.35
N ALA A 26 -1.70 -16.40 -4.82
CA ALA A 26 -2.33 -16.13 -6.12
C ALA A 26 -1.51 -16.68 -7.30
N VAL A 27 -0.18 -16.54 -7.25
CA VAL A 27 0.73 -17.07 -8.26
C VAL A 27 0.67 -18.61 -8.28
N ARG A 28 0.70 -19.26 -7.12
CA ARG A 28 0.62 -20.74 -7.05
C ARG A 28 -0.72 -21.30 -7.52
N ALA A 29 -1.79 -20.55 -7.34
CA ALA A 29 -3.11 -20.94 -7.86
C ALA A 29 -3.12 -21.03 -9.39
N GLN A 30 -2.31 -20.22 -10.08
CA GLN A 30 -2.20 -20.20 -11.54
C GLN A 30 -1.08 -21.09 -12.08
N GLU A 31 0.05 -21.13 -11.37
CA GLU A 31 1.25 -21.86 -11.75
C GLU A 31 1.72 -22.74 -10.56
N PRO A 32 1.09 -23.90 -10.36
CA PRO A 32 1.38 -24.76 -9.19
C PRO A 32 2.83 -25.27 -9.09
N SER A 33 3.60 -25.17 -10.18
CA SER A 33 5.03 -25.51 -10.19
C SER A 33 5.90 -24.49 -9.45
N ILE A 34 5.42 -23.26 -9.24
CA ILE A 34 6.13 -22.23 -8.50
C ILE A 34 6.03 -22.53 -7.01
N ARG A 35 7.18 -22.58 -6.35
CA ARG A 35 7.29 -22.87 -4.91
C ARG A 35 7.52 -21.60 -4.11
N THR A 36 7.04 -21.61 -2.90
CA THR A 36 7.36 -20.60 -1.88
C THR A 36 8.44 -21.11 -0.96
N ILE A 37 9.20 -20.20 -0.38
CA ILE A 37 10.17 -20.47 0.67
C ILE A 37 10.02 -19.40 1.74
N ASP A 38 10.02 -19.81 3.01
CA ASP A 38 10.10 -18.88 4.13
C ASP A 38 11.51 -18.26 4.20
N ALA A 39 11.60 -17.00 4.55
CA ALA A 39 12.90 -16.33 4.71
C ALA A 39 13.78 -17.02 5.77
N ALA A 40 13.17 -17.65 6.79
CA ALA A 40 13.87 -18.42 7.79
C ALA A 40 14.55 -19.70 7.23
N ASP A 41 14.03 -20.25 6.12
CA ASP A 41 14.51 -21.49 5.51
C ASP A 41 15.42 -21.25 4.28
N LEU A 42 15.79 -19.99 4.04
CA LEU A 42 16.56 -19.59 2.85
C LEU A 42 17.86 -20.36 2.66
N ASP A 43 18.57 -20.66 3.74
CA ASP A 43 19.86 -21.38 3.70
C ASP A 43 19.71 -22.86 3.29
N ALA A 44 18.50 -23.42 3.41
CA ALA A 44 18.21 -24.79 2.99
C ALA A 44 17.91 -24.91 1.48
N THR A 45 17.89 -23.79 0.74
CA THR A 45 17.61 -23.81 -0.71
C THR A 45 18.86 -23.92 -1.56
N PRO A 46 18.78 -24.57 -2.76
CA PRO A 46 19.91 -24.62 -3.68
C PRO A 46 20.45 -23.21 -4.01
N ALA A 47 21.77 -23.07 -3.97
CA ALA A 47 22.42 -21.76 -4.16
C ALA A 47 22.23 -21.14 -5.55
N ASP A 48 21.89 -21.95 -6.57
CA ASP A 48 21.63 -21.53 -7.93
C ASP A 48 20.15 -21.22 -8.23
N ALA A 49 19.26 -21.48 -7.28
CA ALA A 49 17.84 -21.20 -7.46
C ALA A 49 17.58 -19.70 -7.57
N ALA A 50 16.91 -19.30 -8.65
CA ALA A 50 16.45 -17.92 -8.81
C ALA A 50 15.36 -17.60 -7.77
N LEU A 51 15.41 -16.40 -7.21
CA LEU A 51 14.43 -15.92 -6.23
C LEU A 51 13.65 -14.71 -6.77
N HIS A 52 12.43 -14.56 -6.27
CA HIS A 52 11.72 -13.29 -6.28
C HIS A 52 11.42 -12.86 -4.85
N VAL A 53 11.64 -11.59 -4.56
CA VAL A 53 11.45 -11.02 -3.22
C VAL A 53 10.69 -9.72 -3.27
N HIS A 54 9.93 -9.43 -2.20
CA HIS A 54 9.34 -8.14 -1.92
C HIS A 54 10.24 -7.38 -0.95
N PHE A 55 10.66 -6.18 -1.33
CA PHE A 55 11.63 -5.40 -0.57
C PHE A 55 11.03 -4.09 -0.05
N THR A 56 11.15 -3.88 1.23
CA THR A 56 11.16 -2.59 1.91
C THR A 56 12.23 -2.66 3.00
N ASP A 57 12.94 -1.57 3.23
CA ASP A 57 14.04 -1.54 4.20
C ASP A 57 13.64 -2.05 5.59
N ARG A 58 12.43 -1.72 6.05
CA ARG A 58 11.90 -2.16 7.36
C ARG A 58 11.63 -3.66 7.49
N LEU A 59 11.52 -4.37 6.37
CA LEU A 59 11.30 -5.81 6.38
C LEU A 59 12.63 -6.59 6.34
N TRP A 60 13.69 -5.95 5.81
CA TRP A 60 14.96 -6.60 5.54
C TRP A 60 16.07 -6.25 6.53
N GLY A 61 15.86 -5.27 7.42
CA GLY A 61 16.85 -4.87 8.42
C GLY A 61 16.36 -3.75 9.32
N ASP A 62 17.16 -3.46 10.36
CA ASP A 62 16.88 -2.39 11.32
C ASP A 62 17.26 -1.01 10.80
N SER A 63 17.92 -0.94 9.64
CA SER A 63 18.26 0.28 8.93
C SER A 63 18.29 0.07 7.42
N PRO A 64 18.16 1.13 6.60
CA PRO A 64 18.27 1.01 5.14
C PRO A 64 19.57 0.36 4.68
N GLU A 65 20.69 0.66 5.35
CA GLU A 65 22.01 0.11 5.04
C GLU A 65 22.08 -1.39 5.31
N GLN A 66 21.58 -1.84 6.46
CA GLN A 66 21.54 -3.27 6.80
C GLN A 66 20.62 -4.03 5.83
N ALA A 67 19.46 -3.48 5.53
CA ALA A 67 18.51 -4.07 4.60
C ALA A 67 19.12 -4.24 3.19
N SER A 68 19.77 -3.21 2.66
CA SER A 68 20.43 -3.28 1.36
C SER A 68 21.62 -4.23 1.37
N GLN A 69 22.39 -4.30 2.44
CA GLN A 69 23.49 -5.25 2.61
C GLN A 69 22.96 -6.69 2.61
N ALA A 70 21.90 -6.98 3.36
CA ALA A 70 21.30 -8.32 3.39
C ALA A 70 20.85 -8.75 1.98
N PHE A 71 20.19 -7.86 1.25
CA PHE A 71 19.76 -8.14 -0.12
C PHE A 71 20.96 -8.33 -1.07
N THR A 72 21.96 -7.46 -1.04
CA THR A 72 23.12 -7.53 -1.96
C THR A 72 23.96 -8.77 -1.73
N VAL A 73 24.13 -9.21 -0.47
CA VAL A 73 24.77 -10.49 -0.13
C VAL A 73 23.98 -11.67 -0.71
N LEU A 74 22.65 -11.63 -0.64
CA LEU A 74 21.80 -12.66 -1.24
C LEU A 74 21.95 -12.67 -2.77
N ALA A 75 21.85 -11.48 -3.42
CA ALA A 75 21.94 -11.33 -4.87
C ALA A 75 23.33 -11.69 -5.43
N ALA A 76 24.41 -11.58 -4.66
CA ALA A 76 25.72 -12.03 -5.03
C ALA A 76 25.86 -13.56 -5.13
N ARG A 77 24.97 -14.30 -4.47
CA ARG A 77 24.99 -15.77 -4.40
C ARG A 77 24.05 -16.44 -5.39
N ARG A 78 22.98 -15.74 -5.80
CA ARG A 78 21.93 -16.31 -6.67
C ARG A 78 21.20 -15.21 -7.45
N PRO A 79 20.54 -15.52 -8.58
CA PRO A 79 19.76 -14.56 -9.32
C PRO A 79 18.52 -14.14 -8.51
N VAL A 80 18.37 -12.85 -8.19
CA VAL A 80 17.23 -12.31 -7.44
C VAL A 80 16.52 -11.24 -8.28
N SER A 81 15.22 -11.40 -8.47
CA SER A 81 14.33 -10.33 -8.93
C SER A 81 13.62 -9.71 -7.73
N VAL A 82 13.32 -8.42 -7.79
CA VAL A 82 12.77 -7.68 -6.66
C VAL A 82 11.56 -6.85 -7.07
N THR A 83 10.52 -6.84 -6.23
CA THR A 83 9.52 -5.77 -6.21
C THR A 83 9.88 -4.81 -5.09
N LEU A 84 10.17 -3.55 -5.44
CA LEU A 84 10.46 -2.48 -4.50
C LEU A 84 9.14 -1.89 -3.99
N HIS A 85 9.01 -1.79 -2.68
CA HIS A 85 7.92 -1.11 -2.01
C HIS A 85 8.44 0.11 -1.25
N ASP A 86 7.56 1.04 -0.95
CA ASP A 86 7.90 2.25 -0.19
C ASP A 86 9.09 3.01 -0.78
N VAL A 87 9.05 3.23 -2.09
CA VAL A 87 10.13 3.91 -2.83
C VAL A 87 10.49 5.23 -2.16
N PRO A 88 11.79 5.52 -1.92
CA PRO A 88 12.24 6.74 -1.28
C PRO A 88 11.68 8.00 -1.93
N GLN A 89 11.25 8.96 -1.11
CA GLN A 89 10.68 10.22 -1.57
C GLN A 89 10.86 11.32 -0.52
N ALA A 90 10.59 12.57 -0.89
CA ALA A 90 10.83 13.75 -0.05
C ALA A 90 10.24 13.67 1.38
N SER A 91 9.15 12.90 1.57
CA SER A 91 8.54 12.66 2.89
C SER A 91 9.42 11.89 3.87
N ASP A 92 10.45 11.20 3.40
CA ASP A 92 11.41 10.51 4.27
C ASP A 92 12.27 11.49 5.08
N GLY A 93 12.24 12.78 4.71
CA GLY A 93 12.96 13.87 5.34
C GLY A 93 14.46 13.90 5.00
N GLU A 94 15.08 15.02 5.32
CA GLU A 94 16.47 15.29 4.94
C GLU A 94 17.48 14.26 5.45
N ARG A 95 17.22 13.67 6.62
CA ARG A 95 18.11 12.68 7.22
C ARG A 95 17.99 11.29 6.58
N ASN A 96 16.78 10.84 6.31
CA ASN A 96 16.55 9.45 5.89
C ASN A 96 16.53 9.29 4.37
N LEU A 97 16.08 10.30 3.63
CA LEU A 97 15.96 10.24 2.18
C LEU A 97 17.28 9.87 1.48
N PRO A 98 18.43 10.51 1.77
CA PRO A 98 19.70 10.13 1.14
C PRO A 98 20.11 8.68 1.43
N ARG A 99 19.95 8.25 2.67
CA ARG A 99 20.28 6.88 3.11
C ARG A 99 19.42 5.84 2.42
N ARG A 100 18.10 6.09 2.35
CA ARG A 100 17.15 5.21 1.67
C ARG A 100 17.39 5.18 0.16
N ARG A 101 17.70 6.32 -0.48
CA ARG A 101 18.07 6.39 -1.89
C ARG A 101 19.26 5.48 -2.20
N GLU A 102 20.33 5.61 -1.42
CA GLU A 102 21.54 4.80 -1.61
C GLU A 102 21.25 3.30 -1.41
N ALA A 103 20.51 2.94 -0.37
CA ALA A 103 20.13 1.57 -0.09
C ALA A 103 19.27 0.95 -1.22
N TYR A 104 18.22 1.67 -1.66
CA TYR A 104 17.35 1.19 -2.75
C TYR A 104 18.07 1.13 -4.09
N ALA A 105 19.00 2.07 -4.37
CA ALA A 105 19.84 2.02 -5.56
C ALA A 105 20.75 0.80 -5.56
N ALA A 106 21.37 0.46 -4.43
CA ALA A 106 22.18 -0.75 -4.28
C ALA A 106 21.35 -2.03 -4.51
N VAL A 107 20.13 -2.09 -3.98
CA VAL A 107 19.19 -3.20 -4.19
C VAL A 107 18.83 -3.33 -5.67
N ALA A 108 18.42 -2.23 -6.31
CA ALA A 108 18.03 -2.22 -7.71
C ALA A 108 19.20 -2.63 -8.64
N ALA A 109 20.40 -2.17 -8.35
CA ALA A 109 21.61 -2.50 -9.12
C ALA A 109 22.04 -3.96 -8.97
N ALA A 110 21.82 -4.57 -7.81
CA ALA A 110 22.14 -5.98 -7.57
C ALA A 110 21.07 -6.95 -8.09
N ALA A 111 19.85 -6.47 -8.33
CA ALA A 111 18.75 -7.29 -8.78
C ALA A 111 18.87 -7.66 -10.27
N ARG A 112 18.48 -8.89 -10.63
CA ARG A 112 18.32 -9.32 -12.02
C ARG A 112 17.18 -8.62 -12.74
N GLY A 113 16.19 -8.15 -12.01
CA GLY A 113 15.03 -7.42 -12.53
C GLY A 113 14.31 -6.70 -11.41
N VAL A 114 13.79 -5.53 -11.72
CA VAL A 114 13.11 -4.62 -10.81
C VAL A 114 11.65 -4.50 -11.20
N ALA A 115 10.76 -4.58 -10.23
CA ALA A 115 9.35 -4.24 -10.36
C ALA A 115 8.93 -3.24 -9.28
N VAL A 116 7.85 -2.53 -9.52
CA VAL A 116 7.16 -1.61 -8.61
C VAL A 116 5.65 -1.78 -8.75
N ASN A 117 4.87 -1.18 -7.85
CA ASN A 117 3.41 -1.33 -7.85
C ASN A 117 2.64 -0.18 -8.53
N SER A 118 3.34 0.74 -9.20
CA SER A 118 2.68 1.82 -9.95
C SER A 118 3.66 2.51 -10.92
N GLU A 119 3.12 3.18 -11.91
CA GLU A 119 3.88 4.10 -12.77
C GLU A 119 4.42 5.28 -11.97
N HIS A 120 3.67 5.70 -10.94
CA HIS A 120 4.12 6.70 -9.98
C HIS A 120 5.44 6.27 -9.31
N GLU A 121 5.52 5.04 -8.77
CA GLU A 121 6.75 4.53 -8.17
C GLU A 121 7.88 4.40 -9.19
N ARG A 122 7.55 3.97 -10.41
CA ARG A 122 8.54 3.91 -11.51
C ARG A 122 9.10 5.28 -11.85
N ALA A 123 8.28 6.34 -11.79
CA ALA A 123 8.74 7.71 -11.95
C ALA A 123 9.60 8.16 -10.77
N LEU A 124 9.19 7.86 -9.51
CA LEU A 124 9.97 8.14 -8.31
C LEU A 124 11.37 7.52 -8.36
N LEU A 125 11.51 6.27 -8.82
CA LEU A 125 12.82 5.63 -8.96
C LEU A 125 13.80 6.47 -9.78
N ARG A 126 13.32 7.12 -10.84
CA ARG A 126 14.14 7.99 -11.71
C ARG A 126 14.37 9.36 -11.10
N GLU A 127 13.30 9.99 -10.58
CA GLU A 127 13.32 11.33 -9.99
C GLU A 127 14.23 11.39 -8.77
N GLU A 128 14.21 10.34 -7.96
CA GLU A 128 15.02 10.23 -6.75
C GLU A 128 16.43 9.64 -7.01
N GLY A 129 16.77 9.35 -8.29
CA GLY A 129 18.08 8.82 -8.68
C GLY A 129 18.34 7.38 -8.18
N VAL A 130 17.29 6.65 -7.81
CA VAL A 130 17.40 5.26 -7.32
C VAL A 130 17.68 4.30 -8.46
N TRP A 131 16.92 4.40 -9.56
CA TRP A 131 17.03 3.48 -10.69
C TRP A 131 16.54 4.10 -12.00
N SER A 132 17.38 4.06 -13.03
CA SER A 132 17.05 4.53 -14.39
C SER A 132 16.89 3.40 -15.40
N GLY A 133 17.20 2.16 -15.00
CA GLY A 133 17.04 0.99 -15.84
C GLY A 133 15.58 0.54 -16.01
N PRO A 134 15.35 -0.57 -16.74
CA PRO A 134 14.01 -1.15 -16.88
C PRO A 134 13.42 -1.54 -15.55
N ALA A 135 12.15 -1.16 -15.32
CA ALA A 135 11.36 -1.60 -14.17
C ALA A 135 9.94 -1.95 -14.65
N ALA A 136 9.44 -3.11 -14.25
CA ALA A 136 8.06 -3.50 -14.48
C ALA A 136 7.14 -2.73 -13.52
N SER A 137 5.96 -2.31 -14.00
CA SER A 137 4.91 -1.75 -13.15
C SER A 137 3.79 -2.78 -13.07
N ILE A 138 3.56 -3.32 -11.87
CA ILE A 138 2.51 -4.31 -11.60
C ILE A 138 1.66 -3.76 -10.45
N PRO A 139 0.51 -3.13 -10.74
CA PRO A 139 -0.31 -2.47 -9.74
C PRO A 139 -0.76 -3.41 -8.62
N LEU A 140 -0.96 -2.84 -7.41
CA LEU A 140 -1.53 -3.58 -6.29
C LEU A 140 -2.88 -4.17 -6.72
N PRO A 141 -3.09 -5.49 -6.50
CA PRO A 141 -4.35 -6.14 -6.84
C PRO A 141 -5.49 -5.67 -5.93
N VAL A 142 -6.69 -5.73 -6.45
CA VAL A 142 -7.93 -5.51 -5.69
C VAL A 142 -8.96 -6.52 -6.14
N ASP A 143 -9.43 -7.34 -5.21
CA ASP A 143 -10.63 -8.16 -5.40
C ASP A 143 -11.80 -7.54 -4.63
N LEU A 144 -12.97 -7.63 -5.24
CA LEU A 144 -14.19 -7.18 -4.61
C LEU A 144 -14.72 -8.26 -3.66
N GLU A 145 -15.09 -7.85 -2.46
CA GLU A 145 -15.84 -8.72 -1.56
C GLU A 145 -17.28 -8.85 -2.10
N THR A 146 -17.62 -10.02 -2.65
CA THR A 146 -18.85 -10.27 -3.42
C THR A 146 -20.15 -10.17 -2.60
N ASP A 147 -20.08 -10.35 -1.28
CA ASP A 147 -21.26 -10.38 -0.39
C ASP A 147 -21.45 -9.10 0.45
N ALA A 148 -20.68 -8.07 0.17
CA ALA A 148 -20.70 -6.82 0.92
C ALA A 148 -21.82 -5.89 0.45
N GLY A 149 -23.03 -6.12 0.91
CA GLY A 149 -24.13 -5.16 0.77
C GLY A 149 -23.80 -3.80 1.42
N ARG A 150 -24.49 -2.74 0.97
CA ARG A 150 -24.44 -1.44 1.64
C ARG A 150 -24.88 -1.57 3.08
N MET A 151 -24.12 -1.01 4.00
CA MET A 151 -24.44 -0.98 5.43
C MET A 151 -24.95 0.40 5.84
N PRO A 152 -25.75 0.48 6.93
CA PRO A 152 -26.04 1.74 7.59
C PRO A 152 -24.75 2.45 7.99
N THR A 153 -24.69 3.76 7.77
CA THR A 153 -23.51 4.58 8.08
C THR A 153 -23.51 5.00 9.55
N ASP A 154 -22.32 5.17 10.12
CA ASP A 154 -22.11 5.49 11.53
C ASP A 154 -21.98 7.00 11.83
N GLY A 155 -22.11 7.86 10.82
CA GLY A 155 -21.98 9.30 10.94
C GLY A 155 -20.54 9.81 11.03
N SER A 156 -19.53 8.99 10.75
CA SER A 156 -18.13 9.37 10.85
C SER A 156 -17.43 9.60 9.51
N VAL A 157 -16.35 10.40 9.55
CA VAL A 157 -15.29 10.38 8.54
C VAL A 157 -14.28 9.32 8.93
N GLY A 158 -13.86 8.45 8.00
CA GLY A 158 -12.94 7.36 8.29
C GLY A 158 -11.61 7.45 7.56
N VAL A 159 -10.51 7.21 8.30
CA VAL A 159 -9.16 7.01 7.75
C VAL A 159 -8.67 5.63 8.12
N LEU A 160 -8.19 4.88 7.12
CA LEU A 160 -7.78 3.48 7.27
C LEU A 160 -6.27 3.32 7.29
N GLY A 161 -5.79 2.50 8.22
CA GLY A 161 -4.41 2.04 8.35
C GLY A 161 -3.68 2.62 9.55
N TYR A 162 -2.39 2.37 9.63
CA TYR A 162 -1.56 2.87 10.71
C TYR A 162 -1.53 4.40 10.72
N PHE A 163 -1.58 4.96 11.93
CA PHE A 163 -1.34 6.38 12.14
C PHE A 163 0.18 6.67 12.11
N TYR A 164 0.56 7.66 11.34
CA TYR A 164 1.87 8.31 11.34
C TYR A 164 1.73 9.73 10.76
N PRO A 165 2.63 10.67 11.07
CA PRO A 165 2.61 12.02 10.52
C PRO A 165 2.65 11.99 8.97
N GLY A 166 1.72 12.73 8.33
CA GLY A 166 1.60 12.76 6.86
C GLY A 166 0.66 11.70 6.25
N LYS A 167 0.05 10.81 7.07
CA LYS A 167 -0.99 9.87 6.62
C LYS A 167 -2.31 10.55 6.24
N GLY A 168 -2.48 11.83 6.60
CA GLY A 168 -3.66 12.62 6.25
C GLY A 168 -4.76 12.66 7.32
N HIS A 169 -4.47 12.24 8.55
CA HIS A 169 -5.44 12.29 9.64
C HIS A 169 -5.80 13.73 10.02
N ASP A 170 -4.82 14.63 10.10
CA ASP A 170 -5.07 16.05 10.40
C ASP A 170 -5.89 16.73 9.29
N GLU A 171 -5.63 16.40 8.03
CA GLU A 171 -6.38 16.88 6.87
C GLU A 171 -7.83 16.39 6.92
N ALA A 172 -8.05 15.10 7.23
CA ALA A 172 -9.38 14.51 7.36
C ALA A 172 -10.17 15.11 8.53
N ALA A 173 -9.53 15.33 9.70
CA ALA A 173 -10.17 15.95 10.85
C ALA A 173 -10.56 17.41 10.58
N ARG A 174 -9.69 18.20 9.93
CA ARG A 174 -10.03 19.57 9.51
C ARG A 174 -11.18 19.59 8.51
N ALA A 175 -11.17 18.66 7.53
CA ALA A 175 -12.24 18.54 6.55
C ALA A 175 -13.58 18.14 7.21
N ALA A 176 -13.55 17.23 8.19
CA ALA A 176 -14.73 16.84 8.97
C ALA A 176 -15.30 18.05 9.74
N ALA A 177 -14.47 18.78 10.48
CA ALA A 177 -14.89 19.97 11.22
C ALA A 177 -15.52 21.04 10.30
N GLN A 178 -14.87 21.36 9.18
CA GLN A 178 -15.37 22.32 8.20
C GLN A 178 -16.65 21.85 7.48
N ALA A 179 -16.82 20.53 7.35
CA ALA A 179 -18.04 19.94 6.84
C ALA A 179 -19.19 19.89 7.87
N GLY A 180 -18.93 20.23 9.13
CA GLY A 180 -19.91 20.12 10.23
C GLY A 180 -20.11 18.68 10.74
N ILE A 181 -19.13 17.78 10.52
CA ILE A 181 -19.16 16.39 10.95
C ILE A 181 -18.32 16.25 12.22
N GLY A 182 -18.99 16.00 13.36
CA GLY A 182 -18.36 15.95 14.66
C GLY A 182 -17.72 14.60 15.03
N ARG A 183 -17.61 13.63 14.10
CA ARG A 183 -17.06 12.29 14.38
C ARG A 183 -16.06 11.85 13.33
N MET A 184 -14.99 11.24 13.81
CA MET A 184 -13.97 10.62 12.95
C MET A 184 -13.58 9.25 13.51
N THR A 185 -13.39 8.27 12.64
CA THR A 185 -12.90 6.94 12.98
C THR A 185 -11.54 6.71 12.36
N VAL A 186 -10.53 6.47 13.20
CA VAL A 186 -9.22 5.95 12.79
C VAL A 186 -9.28 4.43 12.83
N LEU A 187 -9.41 3.79 11.66
CA LEU A 187 -9.45 2.34 11.51
C LEU A 187 -8.01 1.80 11.54
N GLY A 188 -7.46 1.66 12.74
CA GLY A 188 -6.09 1.24 12.95
C GLY A 188 -5.51 1.76 14.26
N ARG A 189 -4.19 1.67 14.38
CA ARG A 189 -3.41 2.10 15.56
C ARG A 189 -2.21 2.94 15.13
N ALA A 190 -1.53 3.53 16.08
CA ALA A 190 -0.24 4.18 15.82
C ALA A 190 0.76 3.15 15.26
N SER A 191 1.55 3.57 14.27
CA SER A 191 2.76 2.85 13.91
C SER A 191 3.78 2.96 15.04
N GLU A 192 4.77 2.08 15.04
CA GLU A 192 5.80 2.04 16.07
C GLU A 192 6.48 3.42 16.23
N GLY A 193 6.59 3.87 17.47
CA GLY A 193 7.18 5.16 17.82
C GLY A 193 6.24 6.38 17.71
N HIS A 194 4.99 6.22 17.21
CA HIS A 194 4.07 7.34 16.96
C HIS A 194 2.84 7.37 17.89
N ALA A 195 2.91 6.73 19.05
CA ALA A 195 1.78 6.72 19.99
C ALA A 195 1.47 8.12 20.56
N ALA A 196 2.51 8.86 20.93
CA ALA A 196 2.36 10.23 21.46
C ALA A 196 1.79 11.19 20.42
N GLU A 197 2.22 11.08 19.16
CA GLU A 197 1.68 11.92 18.08
C GLU A 197 0.21 11.59 17.77
N LEU A 198 -0.22 10.31 17.95
CA LEU A 198 -1.62 9.94 17.84
C LEU A 198 -2.46 10.57 18.97
N GLU A 199 -1.98 10.56 20.21
CA GLU A 199 -2.64 11.21 21.34
C GLU A 199 -2.76 12.72 21.10
N ASP A 200 -1.69 13.36 20.62
CA ASP A 200 -1.67 14.75 20.25
C ASP A 200 -2.65 15.07 19.11
N PHE A 201 -2.75 14.21 18.12
CA PHE A 201 -3.72 14.32 17.04
C PHE A 201 -5.16 14.28 17.59
N VAL A 202 -5.49 13.28 18.43
CA VAL A 202 -6.83 13.14 19.03
C VAL A 202 -7.22 14.42 19.78
N ARG A 203 -6.30 15.00 20.57
CA ARG A 203 -6.53 16.25 21.28
C ARG A 203 -6.80 17.41 20.30
N ARG A 204 -5.95 17.59 19.26
CA ARG A 204 -6.14 18.65 18.25
C ARG A 204 -7.46 18.50 17.50
N ALA A 205 -7.87 17.29 17.18
CA ALA A 205 -9.17 17.05 16.56
C ALA A 205 -10.33 17.42 17.49
N GLY A 206 -10.21 17.12 18.80
CA GLY A 206 -11.15 17.56 19.83
C GLY A 206 -11.28 19.08 19.91
N ASP A 207 -10.18 19.82 19.82
CA ASP A 207 -10.17 21.29 19.76
C ASP A 207 -10.92 21.85 18.53
N LEU A 208 -11.02 21.06 17.46
CA LEU A 208 -11.81 21.38 16.27
C LEU A 208 -13.29 20.95 16.40
N GLY A 209 -13.70 20.35 17.51
CA GLY A 209 -15.05 19.80 17.70
C GLY A 209 -15.27 18.44 17.04
N VAL A 210 -14.21 17.68 16.75
CA VAL A 210 -14.30 16.35 16.15
C VAL A 210 -13.87 15.29 17.17
N GLU A 211 -14.84 14.47 17.59
CA GLU A 211 -14.58 13.30 18.43
C GLU A 211 -13.91 12.19 17.60
N VAL A 212 -12.76 11.71 18.05
CA VAL A 212 -11.99 10.69 17.36
C VAL A 212 -12.06 9.35 18.08
N GLU A 213 -12.59 8.34 17.40
CA GLU A 213 -12.45 6.95 17.80
C GLU A 213 -11.23 6.33 17.13
N VAL A 214 -10.33 5.73 17.94
CA VAL A 214 -9.20 4.94 17.46
C VAL A 214 -9.49 3.48 17.73
N THR A 215 -9.66 2.65 16.69
CA THR A 215 -10.11 1.27 16.86
C THR A 215 -9.04 0.33 17.43
N GLY A 216 -7.79 0.70 17.32
CA GLY A 216 -6.70 -0.24 17.54
C GLY A 216 -6.56 -1.24 16.39
N TRP A 217 -5.90 -2.36 16.67
CA TRP A 217 -5.81 -3.46 15.71
C TRP A 217 -7.12 -4.24 15.67
N LEU A 218 -7.60 -4.50 14.46
CA LEU A 218 -8.80 -5.28 14.17
C LEU A 218 -8.42 -6.44 13.24
N ASP A 219 -9.13 -7.55 13.32
CA ASP A 219 -9.03 -8.61 12.31
C ASP A 219 -9.68 -8.18 10.97
N ASP A 220 -9.43 -8.97 9.92
CA ASP A 220 -9.85 -8.63 8.55
C ASP A 220 -11.38 -8.50 8.42
N ALA A 221 -12.16 -9.33 9.12
CA ALA A 221 -13.60 -9.29 9.06
C ALA A 221 -14.15 -8.04 9.76
N GLU A 222 -13.62 -7.70 10.94
CA GLU A 222 -14.08 -6.56 11.72
C GLU A 222 -13.63 -5.23 11.08
N ILE A 223 -12.41 -5.14 10.55
CA ILE A 223 -11.95 -3.92 9.86
C ILE A 223 -12.76 -3.66 8.59
N ALA A 224 -13.11 -4.71 7.82
CA ALA A 224 -13.97 -4.60 6.66
C ALA A 224 -15.39 -4.17 7.05
N ARG A 225 -15.97 -4.77 8.11
CA ARG A 225 -17.27 -4.38 8.63
C ARG A 225 -17.31 -2.92 9.06
N ARG A 226 -16.33 -2.48 9.86
CA ARG A 226 -16.20 -1.09 10.31
C ARG A 226 -15.97 -0.12 9.17
N GLY A 227 -15.10 -0.49 8.22
CA GLY A 227 -14.84 0.32 7.02
C GLY A 227 -16.08 0.52 6.16
N ARG A 228 -16.92 -0.50 6.03
CA ARG A 228 -18.19 -0.37 5.34
C ARG A 228 -19.19 0.53 6.07
N ALA A 229 -19.15 0.58 7.41
CA ALA A 229 -20.04 1.42 8.22
C ALA A 229 -19.64 2.91 8.24
N VAL A 230 -18.39 3.25 7.98
CA VAL A 230 -17.93 4.66 7.90
C VAL A 230 -18.80 5.45 6.90
N SER A 231 -19.25 6.65 7.26
CA SER A 231 -20.06 7.47 6.36
C SER A 231 -19.23 7.98 5.17
N VAL A 232 -18.07 8.57 5.42
CA VAL A 232 -17.20 9.10 4.37
C VAL A 232 -15.77 8.56 4.53
N PRO A 233 -15.35 7.61 3.68
CA PRO A 233 -13.95 7.19 3.65
C PRO A 233 -13.08 8.29 3.03
N VAL A 234 -11.96 8.62 3.69
CA VAL A 234 -11.05 9.68 3.26
C VAL A 234 -9.63 9.16 3.13
N ILE A 235 -8.94 9.57 2.08
CA ILE A 235 -7.52 9.36 1.83
C ILE A 235 -6.86 10.70 1.54
N ALA A 236 -6.12 11.22 2.52
CA ALA A 236 -5.46 12.52 2.40
C ALA A 236 -3.93 12.41 2.61
N HIS A 237 -3.34 11.32 2.13
CA HIS A 237 -1.89 11.12 2.21
C HIS A 237 -1.15 12.24 1.47
N ARG A 238 -0.24 12.92 2.15
CA ARG A 238 0.65 13.90 1.50
C ARG A 238 1.64 13.24 0.58
N HIS A 239 2.09 12.05 0.98
CA HIS A 239 3.07 11.26 0.26
C HIS A 239 2.58 9.81 0.23
N VAL A 240 2.68 9.21 -0.93
CA VAL A 240 2.27 7.82 -1.14
C VAL A 240 3.24 7.17 -2.11
N SER A 241 3.69 5.97 -1.82
CA SER A 241 4.37 5.10 -2.77
C SER A 241 3.31 4.21 -3.44
N ALA A 242 2.70 3.32 -2.66
CA ALA A 242 1.49 2.58 -3.01
C ALA A 242 0.54 2.55 -1.82
N SER A 243 -0.76 2.37 -2.02
CA SER A 243 -1.75 2.49 -0.95
C SER A 243 -2.59 1.22 -0.78
N GLY A 244 -2.18 0.39 0.20
CA GLY A 244 -3.00 -0.74 0.64
C GLY A 244 -4.37 -0.30 1.16
N SER A 245 -4.47 0.85 1.86
CA SER A 245 -5.75 1.36 2.33
C SER A 245 -6.70 1.74 1.19
N LEU A 246 -6.19 2.25 0.05
CA LEU A 246 -7.03 2.47 -1.13
C LEU A 246 -7.55 1.14 -1.68
N ALA A 247 -6.67 0.13 -1.78
CA ALA A 247 -7.06 -1.20 -2.24
C ALA A 247 -8.16 -1.81 -1.35
N SER A 248 -8.02 -1.69 -0.02
CA SER A 248 -9.05 -2.17 0.93
C SER A 248 -10.37 -1.42 0.78
N TRP A 249 -10.35 -0.08 0.71
CA TRP A 249 -11.59 0.68 0.51
C TRP A 249 -12.32 0.24 -0.76
N ILE A 250 -11.61 0.12 -1.87
CA ILE A 250 -12.19 -0.32 -3.14
C ILE A 250 -12.70 -1.77 -3.02
N GLY A 251 -11.92 -2.68 -2.43
CA GLY A 251 -12.32 -4.07 -2.23
C GLY A 251 -13.63 -4.22 -1.44
N TRP A 252 -13.86 -3.34 -0.47
CA TRP A 252 -15.11 -3.28 0.31
C TRP A 252 -16.27 -2.59 -0.40
N GLY A 253 -16.14 -2.25 -1.69
CA GLY A 253 -17.14 -1.55 -2.46
C GLY A 253 -17.20 -0.04 -2.20
N ARG A 254 -16.29 0.50 -1.39
CA ARG A 254 -16.28 1.91 -1.01
C ARG A 254 -15.55 2.77 -2.02
N ARG A 255 -16.05 3.99 -2.19
CA ARG A 255 -15.48 5.04 -3.04
C ARG A 255 -14.96 6.18 -2.18
N PRO A 256 -13.69 6.17 -1.77
CA PRO A 256 -13.14 7.22 -0.91
C PRO A 256 -13.04 8.57 -1.63
N VAL A 257 -13.17 9.64 -0.84
CA VAL A 257 -12.70 10.98 -1.22
C VAL A 257 -11.20 11.03 -0.99
N ALA A 258 -10.45 11.25 -2.06
CA ALA A 258 -8.98 11.20 -2.02
C ALA A 258 -8.37 12.55 -2.44
N VAL A 259 -7.39 13.04 -1.69
CA VAL A 259 -6.60 14.20 -2.10
C VAL A 259 -5.76 13.82 -3.31
N ARG A 260 -5.86 14.64 -4.37
CA ARG A 260 -5.19 14.44 -5.65
C ARG A 260 -3.68 14.37 -5.49
N ASN A 261 -3.09 13.36 -6.09
CA ASN A 261 -1.66 13.24 -6.36
C ASN A 261 -1.46 12.27 -7.54
N ARG A 262 -0.24 12.16 -8.04
CA ARG A 262 0.07 11.33 -9.21
C ARG A 262 -0.38 9.86 -9.04
N TYR A 263 -0.21 9.27 -7.85
CA TYR A 263 -0.66 7.91 -7.58
C TYR A 263 -2.19 7.78 -7.61
N MET A 264 -2.91 8.72 -6.97
CA MET A 264 -4.38 8.68 -6.93
C MET A 264 -4.98 8.89 -8.34
N ASP A 265 -4.39 9.75 -9.16
CA ASP A 265 -4.82 9.95 -10.55
C ASP A 265 -4.55 8.71 -11.42
N GLU A 266 -3.41 8.04 -11.20
CA GLU A 266 -3.12 6.74 -11.83
C GLU A 266 -4.16 5.67 -11.44
N MET A 267 -4.47 5.55 -10.16
CA MET A 267 -5.44 4.57 -9.67
C MET A 267 -6.87 4.89 -10.14
N ALA A 268 -7.25 6.17 -10.23
CA ALA A 268 -8.52 6.60 -10.81
C ALA A 268 -8.63 6.25 -12.30
N THR A 269 -7.52 6.32 -13.02
CA THR A 269 -7.45 5.93 -14.44
C THR A 269 -7.50 4.41 -14.60
N LEU A 270 -6.77 3.66 -13.75
CA LEU A 270 -6.75 2.20 -13.77
C LEU A 270 -8.13 1.61 -13.42
N ARG A 271 -8.82 2.20 -12.44
CA ARG A 271 -10.12 1.74 -11.91
C ARG A 271 -11.14 2.87 -11.88
N PRO A 272 -11.69 3.27 -13.04
CA PRO A 272 -12.61 4.41 -13.13
C PRO A 272 -13.82 4.23 -12.22
N GLY A 273 -14.18 5.30 -11.50
CA GLY A 273 -15.35 5.32 -10.62
C GLY A 273 -15.12 4.78 -9.21
N THR A 274 -13.92 4.27 -8.88
CA THR A 274 -13.63 3.67 -7.56
C THR A 274 -13.14 4.67 -6.52
N LEU A 275 -12.75 5.87 -6.91
CA LEU A 275 -12.36 6.94 -5.99
C LEU A 275 -12.81 8.31 -6.54
N HIS A 276 -12.94 9.28 -5.65
CA HIS A 276 -13.25 10.67 -5.98
C HIS A 276 -12.04 11.54 -5.62
N THR A 277 -11.26 11.92 -6.62
CA THR A 277 -10.07 12.77 -6.42
C THR A 277 -10.45 14.23 -6.41
N VAL A 278 -9.94 14.97 -5.42
CA VAL A 278 -10.13 16.42 -5.26
C VAL A 278 -8.82 17.09 -4.88
N ASP A 279 -8.67 18.37 -5.16
CA ASP A 279 -7.54 19.13 -4.66
C ASP A 279 -7.70 19.40 -3.15
N GLU A 280 -6.60 19.51 -2.41
CA GLU A 280 -6.65 19.62 -0.94
C GLU A 280 -7.59 20.73 -0.44
N PRO A 281 -7.64 21.96 -1.03
CA PRO A 281 -8.56 23.00 -0.61
C PRO A 281 -10.05 22.64 -0.76
N GLU A 282 -10.38 21.71 -1.66
CA GLU A 282 -11.74 21.27 -1.94
C GLU A 282 -12.20 20.10 -1.06
N LEU A 283 -11.27 19.52 -0.25
CA LEU A 283 -11.52 18.31 0.51
C LEU A 283 -12.75 18.44 1.43
N ALA A 284 -12.88 19.54 2.16
CA ALA A 284 -13.99 19.77 3.08
C ALA A 284 -15.35 19.83 2.37
N VAL A 285 -15.40 20.48 1.20
CA VAL A 285 -16.62 20.55 0.38
C VAL A 285 -17.00 19.17 -0.15
N ALA A 286 -16.01 18.40 -0.62
CA ALA A 286 -16.24 17.05 -1.13
C ALA A 286 -16.69 16.09 -0.01
N VAL A 287 -16.08 16.19 1.18
CA VAL A 287 -16.45 15.41 2.37
C VAL A 287 -17.91 15.73 2.78
N ARG A 288 -18.28 17.00 2.85
CA ARG A 288 -19.67 17.41 3.15
C ARG A 288 -20.64 16.81 2.13
N ARG A 289 -20.37 16.98 0.83
CA ARG A 289 -21.23 16.43 -0.23
C ARG A 289 -21.36 14.90 -0.15
N ALA A 290 -20.25 14.19 0.15
CA ALA A 290 -20.27 12.75 0.31
C ALA A 290 -21.05 12.30 1.55
N PHE A 291 -21.05 13.10 2.62
CA PHE A 291 -21.83 12.86 3.82
C PHE A 291 -23.33 13.06 3.58
N GLU A 292 -23.70 14.13 2.86
CA GLU A 292 -25.10 14.44 2.47
C GLU A 292 -25.64 13.44 1.44
N HIS A 293 -24.76 12.81 0.64
CA HIS A 293 -25.07 11.85 -0.41
C HIS A 293 -24.34 10.50 -0.20
N PRO A 294 -24.72 9.69 0.81
CA PRO A 294 -23.98 8.48 1.17
C PRO A 294 -23.84 7.47 0.03
N GLU A 295 -24.78 7.45 -0.92
CA GLU A 295 -24.69 6.59 -2.11
C GLU A 295 -23.47 6.90 -2.98
N SER A 296 -22.97 8.13 -2.95
CA SER A 296 -21.78 8.57 -3.71
C SER A 296 -20.48 7.97 -3.16
N THR A 297 -20.49 7.45 -1.93
CA THR A 297 -19.34 6.79 -1.27
C THR A 297 -19.22 5.30 -1.59
N TRP A 298 -20.03 4.81 -2.54
CA TRP A 298 -20.04 3.43 -3.02
C TRP A 298 -19.87 3.42 -4.53
N HIS A 299 -19.03 2.52 -5.07
CA HIS A 299 -18.80 2.49 -6.52
C HIS A 299 -19.74 1.54 -7.27
N GLY A 300 -20.32 0.53 -6.61
CA GLY A 300 -21.29 -0.40 -7.20
C GLY A 300 -20.77 -1.26 -8.35
N LEU A 301 -19.45 -1.34 -8.53
CA LEU A 301 -18.83 -2.16 -9.59
C LEU A 301 -18.79 -3.62 -9.17
N THR A 302 -18.95 -4.53 -10.13
CA THR A 302 -18.91 -5.99 -9.92
C THR A 302 -17.62 -6.64 -10.41
N ARG A 303 -16.79 -5.88 -11.11
CA ARG A 303 -15.48 -6.31 -11.60
C ARG A 303 -14.53 -5.11 -11.67
N LEU A 304 -13.28 -5.35 -11.37
CA LEU A 304 -12.19 -4.38 -11.45
C LEU A 304 -11.01 -4.97 -12.23
N PRO A 305 -10.28 -4.14 -12.97
CA PRO A 305 -9.01 -4.54 -13.54
C PRO A 305 -7.95 -4.72 -12.44
N MET A 306 -6.99 -5.57 -12.70
CA MET A 306 -5.89 -5.91 -11.82
C MET A 306 -6.36 -6.56 -10.50
N SER A 307 -7.11 -7.65 -10.65
CA SER A 307 -7.40 -8.62 -9.59
C SER A 307 -6.15 -9.39 -9.16
N TRP A 308 -6.21 -10.15 -8.05
CA TRP A 308 -5.10 -11.02 -7.64
C TRP A 308 -4.66 -12.00 -8.74
N PRO A 309 -5.57 -12.69 -9.45
CA PRO A 309 -5.20 -13.51 -10.60
C PRO A 309 -4.49 -12.73 -11.71
N GLU A 310 -4.98 -11.55 -12.09
CA GLU A 310 -4.38 -10.74 -13.16
C GLU A 310 -2.98 -10.21 -12.77
N ALA A 311 -2.79 -9.81 -11.52
CA ALA A 311 -1.49 -9.41 -11.00
C ALA A 311 -0.50 -10.60 -10.96
N ALA A 312 -0.96 -11.76 -10.50
CA ALA A 312 -0.15 -12.99 -10.51
C ALA A 312 0.30 -13.38 -11.93
N GLU A 313 -0.60 -13.31 -12.91
CA GLU A 313 -0.28 -13.53 -14.32
C GLU A 313 0.76 -12.51 -14.84
N ALA A 314 0.63 -11.24 -14.44
CA ALA A 314 1.59 -10.20 -14.79
C ALA A 314 3.00 -10.51 -14.24
N TYR A 315 3.10 -10.97 -12.99
CA TYR A 315 4.37 -11.43 -12.40
C TYR A 315 4.96 -12.61 -13.15
N VAL A 316 4.17 -13.66 -13.43
CA VAL A 316 4.63 -14.84 -14.15
C VAL A 316 5.14 -14.47 -15.55
N ARG A 317 4.42 -13.61 -16.27
CA ARG A 317 4.82 -13.09 -17.58
C ARG A 317 6.12 -12.30 -17.51
N TRP A 318 6.27 -11.44 -16.50
CA TRP A 318 7.48 -10.66 -16.28
C TRP A 318 8.68 -11.54 -16.00
N TRP A 319 8.59 -12.52 -15.08
CA TRP A 319 9.70 -13.44 -14.80
C TRP A 319 10.13 -14.26 -16.02
N ARG A 320 9.17 -14.70 -16.83
CA ARG A 320 9.48 -15.39 -18.11
C ARG A 320 10.26 -14.47 -19.07
N GLY A 321 10.02 -13.17 -19.03
CA GLY A 321 10.77 -12.16 -19.78
C GLY A 321 12.21 -11.98 -19.29
N LEU A 322 12.45 -12.08 -17.98
CA LEU A 322 13.81 -12.00 -17.40
C LEU A 322 14.66 -13.23 -17.70
N ALA A 323 14.05 -14.33 -18.04
CA ALA A 323 14.74 -15.60 -18.33
C ALA A 323 15.34 -15.68 -19.75
N ARG A 324 15.00 -14.73 -20.60
CA ARG A 324 15.52 -14.60 -21.98
C ARG A 324 16.74 -13.69 -22.03
#